data_76565842a7646c6bb3d3925ac87b7a5d
#
_entry.id   76565842a7646c6bb3d3925ac87b7a5d
#
_cell.length_a   1.000
_cell.length_b   1.000
_cell.length_c   1.000
_cell.angle_alpha   90.00
_cell.angle_beta   90.00
_cell.angle_gamma   90.00
#
_symmetry.space_group_name_H-M   'P 1'
#
loop_
_entity.id
_entity.type
_entity.pdbx_description
1 polymer ?
#
loop_
_entity_poly.entity_id
_entity_poly.type
_entity_poly.pdbx_seq_one_letter_code
_entity_poly.pdbx_strand_id
1 'polypeptide(L)'
;MNSLNLISAYFKLDYFICAYLTFLNQAVTGNHNEEFPLAVMPVLSLCDARLADIHRKLTAVSSFQKLGKASSVIAVHERCELCRKALMCRHDRLKGTPSDVAPILWQNGALARLKDGEIIDDLLYNNYSTISLGYAGIAEMTYRMTGCSHTEPDGKAFALKVMRFLNDKCSKWKDETNISFSLYGTPMESVTYKFAQCLQRRHGIIPHVTDKSYITNSYHVHVTEPIDAFSKLTFEAEFQALSPGGAISYVEVPNLQNNIPAVLALMRHIYETILYAELNTKSDYCQACGYDGEIQITEEDGKLIWECPNCGNRDQRTLNVCRRTCGYLGTQFWNQGRTAEIKDRVMHL
;
A
#
# COMPACT_ATOMS: atom_id res chain seq x y z
N MET A 1 -27.98 -0.87 -9.38
CA MET A 1 -26.77 -1.19 -8.58
C MET A 1 -26.72 -0.18 -7.46
N ASN A 2 -26.66 -0.61 -6.20
CA ASN A 2 -26.72 0.31 -5.06
C ASN A 2 -25.52 1.26 -5.05
N SER A 3 -25.77 2.56 -4.87
CA SER A 3 -24.76 3.63 -4.77
C SER A 3 -23.64 3.34 -3.77
N LEU A 4 -23.93 2.61 -2.68
CA LEU A 4 -22.96 2.15 -1.69
C LEU A 4 -21.90 1.20 -2.27
N ASN A 5 -22.25 0.37 -3.25
CA ASN A 5 -21.29 -0.51 -3.92
C ASN A 5 -20.36 0.27 -4.87
N LEU A 6 -20.84 1.37 -5.46
CA LEU A 6 -20.00 2.24 -6.28
C LEU A 6 -18.98 3.00 -5.39
N ILE A 7 -19.41 3.55 -4.26
CA ILE A 7 -18.56 4.29 -3.32
C ILE A 7 -17.49 3.37 -2.72
N SER A 8 -17.86 2.16 -2.31
CA SER A 8 -16.90 1.14 -1.83
C SER A 8 -15.93 0.72 -2.94
N ALA A 9 -16.38 0.67 -4.20
CA ALA A 9 -15.51 0.42 -5.35
C ALA A 9 -14.57 1.62 -5.63
N TYR A 10 -15.02 2.86 -5.41
CA TYR A 10 -14.19 4.06 -5.57
C TYR A 10 -13.09 4.12 -4.50
N PHE A 11 -13.39 3.89 -3.23
CA PHE A 11 -12.39 3.85 -2.16
C PHE A 11 -11.42 2.66 -2.29
N LYS A 12 -11.87 1.51 -2.76
CA LYS A 12 -11.01 0.35 -3.06
C LYS A 12 -10.16 0.53 -4.33
N LEU A 13 -10.54 1.42 -5.24
CA LEU A 13 -9.83 1.63 -6.51
C LEU A 13 -8.53 2.45 -6.34
N ASP A 14 -8.41 3.31 -5.31
CA ASP A 14 -7.17 4.03 -4.98
C ASP A 14 -6.01 3.08 -4.63
N TYR A 15 -6.33 1.93 -4.05
CA TYR A 15 -5.38 0.87 -3.72
C TYR A 15 -4.81 0.13 -4.94
N PHE A 16 -5.39 0.30 -6.13
CA PHE A 16 -5.18 -0.65 -7.23
C PHE A 16 -4.19 -0.22 -8.31
N ILE A 17 -3.65 1.00 -8.35
CA ILE A 17 -2.92 1.44 -9.55
C ILE A 17 -1.59 0.74 -9.75
N CYS A 18 -0.76 0.56 -8.75
CA CYS A 18 0.42 -0.29 -8.90
C CYS A 18 0.07 -1.78 -9.03
N ALA A 19 -0.95 -2.27 -8.31
CA ALA A 19 -1.45 -3.63 -8.39
C ALA A 19 -2.24 -3.90 -9.66
N TYR A 20 -3.02 -2.94 -10.12
CA TYR A 20 -3.88 -3.04 -11.30
C TYR A 20 -3.08 -3.16 -12.61
N LEU A 21 -1.94 -2.52 -12.72
CA LEU A 21 -1.05 -2.71 -13.86
C LEU A 21 -0.44 -4.12 -13.90
N THR A 22 -0.27 -4.77 -12.75
CA THR A 22 0.14 -6.18 -12.66
C THR A 22 -1.04 -7.13 -12.94
N PHE A 23 -2.25 -6.75 -12.56
CA PHE A 23 -3.49 -7.50 -12.74
C PHE A 23 -3.95 -7.56 -14.21
N LEU A 24 -3.87 -6.47 -14.95
CA LEU A 24 -4.12 -6.46 -16.40
C LEU A 24 -3.22 -7.45 -17.15
N ASN A 25 -2.01 -7.70 -16.64
CA ASN A 25 -1.11 -8.68 -17.20
C ASN A 25 -1.66 -10.13 -17.17
N GLN A 26 -2.52 -10.47 -16.22
CA GLN A 26 -3.12 -11.82 -16.10
C GLN A 26 -4.40 -11.95 -16.90
N ALA A 27 -5.23 -10.92 -16.97
CA ALA A 27 -6.47 -10.93 -17.75
C ALA A 27 -6.21 -11.08 -19.26
N VAL A 28 -5.09 -10.52 -19.76
CA VAL A 28 -4.72 -10.56 -21.18
C VAL A 28 -3.92 -11.82 -21.55
N THR A 29 -3.27 -12.50 -20.58
CA THR A 29 -2.47 -13.71 -20.84
C THR A 29 -3.25 -15.03 -20.73
N GLY A 30 -4.56 -14.99 -20.51
CA GLY A 30 -5.47 -16.14 -20.73
C GLY A 30 -5.42 -17.26 -19.69
N ASN A 31 -4.98 -17.03 -18.46
CA ASN A 31 -5.07 -18.05 -17.41
C ASN A 31 -6.37 -17.90 -16.61
N HIS A 32 -7.40 -18.65 -17.05
CA HIS A 32 -8.82 -18.54 -16.66
C HIS A 32 -9.22 -19.44 -15.49
N ASN A 33 -8.51 -19.50 -14.39
CA ASN A 33 -8.92 -20.37 -13.26
C ASN A 33 -9.23 -19.66 -11.94
N GLU A 34 -9.59 -18.38 -11.95
CA GLU A 34 -10.19 -17.74 -10.77
C GLU A 34 -11.38 -16.88 -11.17
N GLU A 35 -12.55 -17.19 -10.63
CA GLU A 35 -13.79 -16.43 -10.83
C GLU A 35 -13.64 -15.00 -10.26
N PHE A 36 -13.85 -14.02 -11.11
CA PHE A 36 -13.87 -12.59 -10.74
C PHE A 36 -15.25 -12.15 -10.30
N PRO A 37 -15.36 -11.23 -9.31
CA PRO A 37 -16.64 -10.60 -9.03
C PRO A 37 -17.10 -9.79 -10.24
N LEU A 38 -18.26 -10.15 -10.79
CA LEU A 38 -18.93 -9.57 -11.96
C LEU A 38 -19.10 -8.02 -11.92
N ALA A 39 -18.90 -7.40 -10.76
CA ALA A 39 -19.05 -5.95 -10.57
C ALA A 39 -17.88 -5.09 -11.14
N VAL A 40 -16.75 -5.71 -11.50
CA VAL A 40 -15.56 -5.00 -12.03
C VAL A 40 -15.56 -4.95 -13.56
N MET A 41 -16.31 -5.84 -14.22
CA MET A 41 -16.32 -5.98 -15.69
C MET A 41 -16.82 -4.74 -16.47
N PRO A 42 -17.87 -4.01 -16.06
CA PRO A 42 -18.36 -2.88 -16.84
C PRO A 42 -17.43 -1.65 -16.83
N VAL A 43 -16.58 -1.51 -15.79
CA VAL A 43 -15.61 -0.40 -15.69
C VAL A 43 -14.41 -0.67 -16.63
N LEU A 44 -14.12 -1.94 -16.90
CA LEU A 44 -13.04 -2.35 -17.80
C LEU A 44 -13.37 -2.10 -19.28
N SER A 45 -14.62 -2.31 -19.70
CA SER A 45 -15.02 -2.25 -21.11
C SER A 45 -14.94 -0.86 -21.76
N LEU A 46 -15.07 0.23 -20.99
CA LEU A 46 -15.02 1.60 -21.49
C LEU A 46 -13.61 2.22 -21.57
N CYS A 47 -12.62 1.60 -20.92
CA CYS A 47 -11.21 2.02 -20.95
C CYS A 47 -10.30 1.09 -21.77
N ASP A 48 -10.87 0.04 -22.41
CA ASP A 48 -10.14 -1.13 -22.90
C ASP A 48 -9.01 -0.83 -23.89
N ALA A 49 -9.23 0.03 -24.88
CA ALA A 49 -8.22 0.26 -25.93
C ALA A 49 -7.00 1.03 -25.41
N ARG A 50 -7.21 2.04 -24.56
CA ARG A 50 -6.12 2.84 -23.98
C ARG A 50 -5.36 2.06 -22.91
N LEU A 51 -6.08 1.33 -22.07
CA LEU A 51 -5.47 0.49 -21.04
C LEU A 51 -4.75 -0.72 -21.63
N ALA A 52 -5.25 -1.32 -22.70
CA ALA A 52 -4.59 -2.40 -23.43
C ALA A 52 -3.29 -1.92 -24.12
N ASP A 53 -3.24 -0.70 -24.62
CA ASP A 53 -2.00 -0.13 -25.18
C ASP A 53 -0.97 0.20 -24.10
N ILE A 54 -1.41 0.77 -22.98
CA ILE A 54 -0.58 0.98 -21.78
C ILE A 54 -0.05 -0.37 -21.28
N HIS A 55 -0.88 -1.39 -21.25
CA HIS A 55 -0.51 -2.74 -20.83
C HIS A 55 0.55 -3.36 -21.74
N ARG A 56 0.38 -3.32 -23.07
CA ARG A 56 1.39 -3.81 -24.04
C ARG A 56 2.75 -3.14 -23.85
N LYS A 57 2.77 -1.83 -23.62
CA LYS A 57 4.00 -1.05 -23.36
C LYS A 57 4.64 -1.42 -22.03
N LEU A 58 3.84 -1.75 -21.01
CA LEU A 58 4.32 -2.23 -19.71
C LEU A 58 4.94 -3.63 -19.79
N THR A 59 4.39 -4.52 -20.61
CA THR A 59 4.90 -5.89 -20.78
C THR A 59 6.11 -5.97 -21.70
N ALA A 60 6.23 -5.08 -22.71
CA ALA A 60 7.35 -5.07 -23.65
C ALA A 60 8.71 -4.71 -23.00
N VAL A 61 8.70 -4.14 -21.79
CA VAL A 61 9.92 -3.76 -21.05
C VAL A 61 10.45 -4.89 -20.14
N SER A 62 10.11 -6.15 -20.41
CA SER A 62 10.57 -7.32 -19.63
C SER A 62 12.08 -7.65 -19.74
N SER A 63 12.86 -6.87 -20.50
CA SER A 63 14.31 -7.09 -20.71
C SER A 63 15.23 -6.39 -19.69
N PHE A 64 14.74 -6.14 -18.48
CA PHE A 64 15.48 -5.44 -17.42
C PHE A 64 16.75 -6.12 -16.90
N GLN A 65 16.97 -7.37 -17.19
CA GLN A 65 18.11 -8.14 -16.64
C GLN A 65 19.50 -7.70 -17.12
N LYS A 66 19.60 -6.80 -18.13
CA LYS A 66 20.89 -6.38 -18.72
C LYS A 66 21.18 -4.88 -18.67
N LEU A 67 20.34 -4.08 -17.98
CA LEU A 67 20.43 -2.64 -18.07
C LEU A 67 21.25 -2.06 -16.90
N GLY A 68 22.32 -1.30 -17.20
CA GLY A 68 23.11 -0.56 -16.22
C GLY A 68 22.34 0.56 -15.50
N LYS A 69 22.95 1.20 -14.48
CA LYS A 69 22.30 2.24 -13.63
C LYS A 69 21.57 3.35 -14.40
N ALA A 70 22.10 3.80 -15.54
CA ALA A 70 21.47 4.84 -16.39
C ALA A 70 20.12 4.38 -16.96
N SER A 71 20.03 3.14 -17.38
CA SER A 71 18.81 2.55 -17.93
C SER A 71 17.71 2.34 -16.89
N SER A 72 18.07 2.17 -15.62
CA SER A 72 17.11 2.05 -14.52
C SER A 72 16.36 3.36 -14.27
N VAL A 73 17.04 4.51 -14.39
CA VAL A 73 16.42 5.84 -14.26
C VAL A 73 15.42 6.09 -15.40
N ILE A 74 15.79 5.73 -16.63
CA ILE A 74 14.90 5.84 -17.80
C ILE A 74 13.65 4.99 -17.58
N ALA A 75 13.80 3.79 -17.09
CA ALA A 75 12.70 2.89 -16.83
C ALA A 75 11.74 3.41 -15.75
N VAL A 76 12.25 3.96 -14.65
CA VAL A 76 11.41 4.58 -13.62
C VAL A 76 10.64 5.78 -14.21
N HIS A 77 11.28 6.59 -15.04
CA HIS A 77 10.64 7.70 -15.73
C HIS A 77 9.47 7.23 -16.62
N GLU A 78 9.70 6.25 -17.47
CA GLU A 78 8.67 5.68 -18.34
C GLU A 78 7.48 5.10 -17.53
N ARG A 79 7.77 4.43 -16.40
CA ARG A 79 6.73 3.90 -15.51
C ARG A 79 5.90 5.01 -14.87
N CYS A 80 6.53 6.09 -14.41
CA CYS A 80 5.82 7.25 -13.90
C CYS A 80 4.87 7.84 -14.94
N GLU A 81 5.32 7.99 -16.21
CA GLU A 81 4.45 8.51 -17.28
C GLU A 81 3.27 7.56 -17.60
N LEU A 82 3.46 6.25 -17.47
CA LEU A 82 2.35 5.29 -17.60
C LEU A 82 1.37 5.38 -16.44
N CYS A 83 1.87 5.52 -15.20
CA CYS A 83 1.04 5.76 -14.02
C CYS A 83 0.25 7.06 -14.18
N ARG A 84 0.89 8.15 -14.64
CA ARG A 84 0.20 9.40 -14.96
C ARG A 84 -0.97 9.20 -15.91
N LYS A 85 -0.75 8.49 -17.02
CA LYS A 85 -1.82 8.20 -17.99
C LYS A 85 -2.99 7.43 -17.37
N ALA A 86 -2.70 6.45 -16.53
CA ALA A 86 -3.73 5.70 -15.81
C ALA A 86 -4.51 6.58 -14.82
N LEU A 87 -3.81 7.43 -14.06
CA LEU A 87 -4.41 8.40 -13.15
C LEU A 87 -5.30 9.40 -13.90
N MET A 88 -4.83 9.90 -15.05
CA MET A 88 -5.62 10.79 -15.90
C MET A 88 -6.89 10.13 -16.44
N CYS A 89 -6.84 8.86 -16.84
CA CYS A 89 -8.04 8.12 -17.24
C CYS A 89 -9.10 8.07 -16.11
N ARG A 90 -8.67 7.95 -14.86
CA ARG A 90 -9.57 7.99 -13.69
C ARG A 90 -10.15 9.38 -13.48
N HIS A 91 -9.34 10.41 -13.55
CA HIS A 91 -9.78 11.79 -13.46
C HIS A 91 -10.82 12.10 -14.54
N ASP A 92 -10.53 11.76 -15.79
CA ASP A 92 -11.45 11.98 -16.91
C ASP A 92 -12.78 11.22 -16.74
N ARG A 93 -12.76 10.07 -16.05
CA ARG A 93 -13.98 9.29 -15.76
C ARG A 93 -14.88 9.96 -14.74
N LEU A 94 -14.36 10.84 -13.89
CA LEU A 94 -15.13 11.58 -12.90
C LEU A 94 -15.81 12.83 -13.49
N LYS A 95 -15.33 13.34 -14.62
CA LYS A 95 -15.91 14.52 -15.25
C LYS A 95 -17.38 14.31 -15.63
N GLY A 96 -18.19 15.32 -15.42
CA GLY A 96 -19.62 15.26 -15.66
C GLY A 96 -20.41 14.44 -14.63
N THR A 97 -19.80 14.05 -13.51
CA THR A 97 -20.49 13.32 -12.44
C THR A 97 -21.35 14.28 -11.63
N PRO A 98 -22.66 14.00 -11.44
CA PRO A 98 -23.51 14.83 -10.59
C PRO A 98 -23.26 14.53 -9.09
N SER A 99 -23.49 15.53 -8.25
CA SER A 99 -23.20 15.51 -6.82
C SER A 99 -24.02 14.49 -6.02
N ASP A 100 -25.18 14.10 -6.52
CA ASP A 100 -26.06 13.09 -5.91
C ASP A 100 -25.52 11.67 -6.00
N VAL A 101 -24.51 11.41 -6.82
CA VAL A 101 -23.80 10.11 -6.86
C VAL A 101 -23.09 9.83 -5.54
N ALA A 102 -22.57 10.85 -4.85
CA ALA A 102 -21.95 10.72 -3.54
C ALA A 102 -22.31 11.91 -2.63
N PRO A 103 -23.57 12.04 -2.19
CA PRO A 103 -24.07 13.21 -1.49
C PRO A 103 -23.34 13.49 -0.17
N ILE A 104 -22.87 12.45 0.54
CA ILE A 104 -22.08 12.62 1.77
C ILE A 104 -20.77 13.37 1.51
N LEU A 105 -20.14 13.15 0.36
CA LEU A 105 -18.88 13.79 0.01
C LEU A 105 -19.09 15.19 -0.57
N TRP A 106 -20.06 15.35 -1.48
CA TRP A 106 -20.15 16.54 -2.33
C TRP A 106 -21.25 17.50 -1.95
N GLN A 107 -22.34 17.02 -1.35
CA GLN A 107 -23.44 17.89 -0.89
C GLN A 107 -23.34 18.18 0.61
N ASN A 108 -23.05 17.18 1.43
CA ASN A 108 -23.05 17.24 2.89
C ASN A 108 -21.66 17.08 3.52
N GLY A 109 -20.59 17.09 2.73
CA GLY A 109 -19.22 16.99 3.18
C GLY A 109 -18.74 18.21 3.98
N ALA A 110 -17.54 18.15 4.55
CA ALA A 110 -16.98 19.25 5.34
C ALA A 110 -16.68 20.50 4.49
N LEU A 111 -16.23 20.32 3.26
CA LEU A 111 -15.78 21.39 2.36
C LEU A 111 -16.72 21.62 1.18
N ALA A 112 -17.07 20.56 0.43
CA ALA A 112 -18.03 20.66 -0.67
C ALA A 112 -19.45 20.86 -0.11
N ARG A 113 -20.22 21.70 -0.79
CA ARG A 113 -21.61 22.04 -0.48
C ARG A 113 -22.40 22.22 -1.77
N LEU A 114 -22.20 21.32 -2.73
CA LEU A 114 -22.88 21.34 -4.00
C LEU A 114 -24.39 21.08 -3.82
N LYS A 115 -25.18 21.65 -4.70
CA LYS A 115 -26.63 21.38 -4.77
C LYS A 115 -26.88 20.02 -5.41
N ASP A 116 -28.06 19.49 -5.24
CA ASP A 116 -28.50 18.25 -5.87
C ASP A 116 -28.37 18.33 -7.40
N GLY A 117 -27.77 17.33 -8.02
CA GLY A 117 -27.54 17.29 -9.46
C GLY A 117 -26.43 18.21 -10.00
N GLU A 118 -25.81 19.06 -9.16
CA GLU A 118 -24.72 19.93 -9.58
C GLU A 118 -23.48 19.10 -9.95
N ILE A 119 -22.80 19.46 -11.05
CA ILE A 119 -21.65 18.71 -11.55
C ILE A 119 -20.41 19.01 -10.72
N ILE A 120 -19.61 17.95 -10.41
CA ILE A 120 -18.45 18.05 -9.51
C ILE A 120 -17.17 18.58 -10.17
N ASP A 121 -17.19 18.94 -11.44
CA ASP A 121 -15.98 19.21 -12.22
C ASP A 121 -15.06 20.25 -11.60
N ASP A 122 -15.61 21.31 -10.99
CA ASP A 122 -14.83 22.33 -10.29
C ASP A 122 -14.06 21.79 -9.09
N LEU A 123 -14.53 20.70 -8.49
CA LEU A 123 -13.85 20.02 -7.37
C LEU A 123 -12.67 19.16 -7.82
N LEU A 124 -12.53 18.89 -9.12
CA LEU A 124 -11.46 18.06 -9.67
C LEU A 124 -10.16 18.84 -9.91
N TYR A 125 -10.19 20.18 -9.77
CA TYR A 125 -9.08 21.10 -10.05
C TYR A 125 -8.77 22.01 -8.86
N ASN A 126 -7.84 22.92 -9.04
CA ASN A 126 -7.54 24.01 -8.09
C ASN A 126 -7.18 23.53 -6.68
N ASN A 127 -6.53 22.38 -6.55
CA ASN A 127 -6.12 21.75 -5.28
C ASN A 127 -7.29 21.35 -4.36
N TYR A 128 -8.51 21.25 -4.85
CA TYR A 128 -9.62 20.79 -4.03
C TYR A 128 -9.53 19.28 -3.79
N SER A 129 -9.41 18.48 -4.83
CA SER A 129 -9.20 17.03 -4.73
C SER A 129 -7.80 16.63 -5.20
N THR A 130 -7.31 15.50 -4.69
CA THR A 130 -5.97 15.01 -4.97
C THR A 130 -6.02 13.67 -5.67
N ILE A 131 -5.16 13.49 -6.68
CA ILE A 131 -4.86 12.21 -7.29
C ILE A 131 -3.52 11.73 -6.77
N SER A 132 -3.45 10.51 -6.23
CA SER A 132 -2.28 10.01 -5.56
C SER A 132 -1.49 9.02 -6.42
N LEU A 133 -0.18 9.27 -6.58
CA LEU A 133 0.79 8.31 -7.08
C LEU A 133 1.26 7.45 -5.90
N GLY A 134 0.79 6.21 -5.83
CA GLY A 134 1.22 5.26 -4.81
C GLY A 134 2.54 4.56 -5.17
N TYR A 135 3.33 4.21 -4.16
CA TYR A 135 4.57 3.44 -4.30
C TYR A 135 4.69 2.38 -3.21
N ALA A 136 5.52 1.36 -3.47
CA ALA A 136 5.82 0.27 -2.54
C ALA A 136 7.18 -0.35 -2.84
N GLY A 137 7.74 -1.10 -1.89
CA GLY A 137 8.96 -1.86 -2.09
C GLY A 137 10.23 -1.00 -2.18
N ILE A 138 10.28 0.11 -1.46
CA ILE A 138 11.49 0.95 -1.40
C ILE A 138 12.67 0.17 -0.81
N ALA A 139 12.43 -0.69 0.17
CA ALA A 139 13.47 -1.53 0.78
C ALA A 139 14.09 -2.47 -0.25
N GLU A 140 13.26 -3.28 -0.92
CA GLU A 140 13.71 -4.28 -1.91
C GLU A 140 14.36 -3.61 -3.13
N MET A 141 13.77 -2.50 -3.62
CA MET A 141 14.35 -1.73 -4.72
C MET A 141 15.73 -1.20 -4.36
N THR A 142 15.88 -0.62 -3.17
CA THR A 142 17.15 -0.08 -2.70
C THR A 142 18.20 -1.17 -2.61
N TYR A 143 17.86 -2.29 -1.98
CA TYR A 143 18.80 -3.42 -1.88
C TYR A 143 19.21 -3.91 -3.27
N ARG A 144 18.28 -4.04 -4.19
CA ARG A 144 18.59 -4.47 -5.58
C ARG A 144 19.53 -3.52 -6.30
N MET A 145 19.43 -2.21 -6.02
CA MET A 145 20.19 -1.17 -6.73
C MET A 145 21.54 -0.84 -6.10
N THR A 146 21.64 -0.96 -4.79
CA THR A 146 22.83 -0.55 -4.01
C THR A 146 23.59 -1.72 -3.38
N GLY A 147 22.91 -2.84 -3.16
CA GLY A 147 23.47 -4.00 -2.45
C GLY A 147 23.40 -3.89 -0.92
N CYS A 148 22.76 -2.84 -0.38
CA CYS A 148 22.61 -2.62 1.05
C CYS A 148 21.15 -2.24 1.42
N SER A 149 20.80 -2.33 2.70
CA SER A 149 19.49 -1.91 3.21
C SER A 149 19.30 -0.41 3.01
N HIS A 150 18.03 0.02 2.83
CA HIS A 150 17.71 1.45 2.78
C HIS A 150 17.87 2.14 4.16
N THR A 151 18.05 1.41 5.24
CA THR A 151 18.40 1.93 6.56
C THR A 151 19.88 2.26 6.70
N GLU A 152 20.74 1.69 5.83
CA GLU A 152 22.16 2.03 5.77
C GLU A 152 22.38 3.37 5.03
N PRO A 153 23.48 4.11 5.31
CA PRO A 153 23.68 5.46 4.78
C PRO A 153 23.58 5.58 3.26
N ASP A 154 24.22 4.68 2.52
CA ASP A 154 24.23 4.70 1.04
C ASP A 154 22.86 4.30 0.48
N GLY A 155 22.21 3.30 1.09
CA GLY A 155 20.87 2.87 0.76
C GLY A 155 19.85 4.00 1.02
N LYS A 156 19.94 4.65 2.19
CA LYS A 156 19.08 5.79 2.55
C LYS A 156 19.21 6.93 1.56
N ALA A 157 20.45 7.31 1.23
CA ALA A 157 20.71 8.39 0.27
C ALA A 157 20.09 8.08 -1.11
N PHE A 158 20.22 6.83 -1.57
CA PHE A 158 19.60 6.39 -2.82
C PHE A 158 18.06 6.39 -2.72
N ALA A 159 17.49 5.83 -1.68
CA ALA A 159 16.04 5.76 -1.48
C ALA A 159 15.40 7.15 -1.44
N LEU A 160 15.96 8.09 -0.66
CA LEU A 160 15.50 9.48 -0.60
C LEU A 160 15.63 10.20 -1.95
N LYS A 161 16.67 9.90 -2.74
CA LYS A 161 16.80 10.44 -4.10
C LYS A 161 15.65 9.98 -5.01
N VAL A 162 15.26 8.70 -4.91
CA VAL A 162 14.10 8.18 -5.65
C VAL A 162 12.80 8.83 -5.19
N MET A 163 12.61 8.99 -3.89
CA MET A 163 11.42 9.64 -3.32
C MET A 163 11.29 11.10 -3.79
N ARG A 164 12.38 11.86 -3.77
CA ARG A 164 12.39 13.24 -4.31
C ARG A 164 12.05 13.26 -5.79
N PHE A 165 12.63 12.38 -6.59
CA PHE A 165 12.29 12.25 -8.00
C PHE A 165 10.81 11.99 -8.26
N LEU A 166 10.18 11.09 -7.48
CA LEU A 166 8.74 10.79 -7.59
C LEU A 166 7.89 12.01 -7.19
N ASN A 167 8.28 12.73 -6.15
CA ASN A 167 7.59 13.93 -5.68
C ASN A 167 7.70 15.08 -6.69
N ASP A 168 8.89 15.28 -7.29
CA ASP A 168 9.12 16.26 -8.37
C ASP A 168 8.25 15.96 -9.60
N LYS A 169 8.04 14.67 -9.90
CA LYS A 169 7.10 14.25 -10.95
C LYS A 169 5.67 14.68 -10.66
N CYS A 170 5.20 14.44 -9.44
CA CYS A 170 3.87 14.86 -9.01
C CYS A 170 3.71 16.39 -9.10
N SER A 171 4.71 17.14 -8.64
CA SER A 171 4.71 18.60 -8.72
C SER A 171 4.64 19.09 -10.17
N LYS A 172 5.46 18.53 -11.05
CA LYS A 172 5.43 18.85 -12.48
C LYS A 172 4.07 18.57 -13.12
N TRP A 173 3.48 17.43 -12.84
CA TRP A 173 2.16 17.07 -13.40
C TRP A 173 1.06 18.00 -12.88
N LYS A 174 1.14 18.43 -11.61
CA LYS A 174 0.25 19.43 -11.03
C LYS A 174 0.34 20.76 -11.77
N ASP A 175 1.56 21.27 -12.04
CA ASP A 175 1.77 22.52 -12.75
C ASP A 175 1.26 22.47 -14.20
N GLU A 176 1.41 21.31 -14.86
CA GLU A 176 0.97 21.11 -16.25
C GLU A 176 -0.55 20.96 -16.41
N THR A 177 -1.25 20.49 -15.38
CA THR A 177 -2.66 20.07 -15.51
C THR A 177 -3.63 20.83 -14.62
N ASN A 178 -3.15 21.59 -13.64
CA ASN A 178 -3.94 22.16 -12.56
C ASN A 178 -4.72 21.11 -11.72
N ILE A 179 -4.28 19.84 -11.76
CA ILE A 179 -4.79 18.74 -10.97
C ILE A 179 -3.80 18.46 -9.84
N SER A 180 -4.29 18.32 -8.62
CA SER A 180 -3.42 18.07 -7.46
C SER A 180 -2.91 16.65 -7.46
N PHE A 181 -1.74 16.41 -8.06
CA PHE A 181 -1.01 15.15 -7.93
C PHE A 181 -0.19 15.15 -6.64
N SER A 182 -0.14 14.00 -5.97
CA SER A 182 0.57 13.85 -4.70
C SER A 182 1.22 12.48 -4.61
N LEU A 183 2.40 12.41 -4.01
CA LEU A 183 3.03 11.13 -3.71
C LEU A 183 2.42 10.54 -2.44
N TYR A 184 2.05 9.26 -2.47
CA TYR A 184 1.32 8.58 -1.41
C TYR A 184 2.04 7.30 -0.96
N GLY A 185 2.38 7.22 0.29
CA GLY A 185 2.87 6.00 0.94
C GLY A 185 1.76 4.98 1.06
N THR A 186 1.49 4.28 -0.03
CA THR A 186 0.32 3.42 -0.20
C THR A 186 0.30 2.31 0.85
N PRO A 187 -0.70 2.27 1.74
CA PRO A 187 -0.91 1.12 2.60
C PRO A 187 -1.45 -0.03 1.73
N MET A 188 -0.64 -1.05 1.55
CA MET A 188 -0.96 -2.19 0.69
C MET A 188 -1.35 -3.40 1.53
N GLU A 189 -2.58 -3.89 1.39
CA GLU A 189 -3.05 -5.09 2.08
C GLU A 189 -2.61 -6.38 1.34
N SER A 190 -3.55 -6.99 0.63
CA SER A 190 -3.32 -8.23 -0.12
C SER A 190 -2.37 -8.08 -1.30
N VAL A 191 -2.12 -6.85 -1.73
CA VAL A 191 -1.33 -6.53 -2.92
C VAL A 191 0.14 -6.85 -2.74
N THR A 192 0.70 -6.71 -1.53
CA THR A 192 2.10 -7.06 -1.23
C THR A 192 2.41 -8.53 -1.57
N TYR A 193 1.49 -9.44 -1.25
CA TYR A 193 1.59 -10.86 -1.62
C TYR A 193 1.52 -11.05 -3.13
N LYS A 194 0.58 -10.39 -3.80
CA LYS A 194 0.43 -10.48 -5.25
C LYS A 194 1.69 -9.97 -5.98
N PHE A 195 2.26 -8.87 -5.54
CA PHE A 195 3.51 -8.35 -6.09
C PHE A 195 4.66 -9.32 -5.91
N ALA A 196 4.85 -9.88 -4.71
CA ALA A 196 5.89 -10.86 -4.45
C ALA A 196 5.76 -12.06 -5.41
N GLN A 197 4.57 -12.64 -5.54
CA GLN A 197 4.33 -13.74 -6.48
C GLN A 197 4.63 -13.37 -7.94
N CYS A 198 4.27 -12.16 -8.37
CA CYS A 198 4.52 -11.72 -9.74
C CYS A 198 6.03 -11.50 -9.99
N LEU A 199 6.74 -10.94 -9.03
CA LEU A 199 8.19 -10.75 -9.11
C LEU A 199 8.93 -12.10 -9.13
N GLN A 200 8.55 -13.02 -8.26
CA GLN A 200 9.13 -14.38 -8.22
C GLN A 200 8.92 -15.13 -9.53
N ARG A 201 7.72 -15.08 -10.10
CA ARG A 201 7.44 -15.73 -11.41
C ARG A 201 8.26 -15.14 -12.55
N ARG A 202 8.52 -13.84 -12.53
CA ARG A 202 9.26 -13.14 -13.61
C ARG A 202 10.76 -13.22 -13.47
N HIS A 203 11.27 -13.16 -12.25
CA HIS A 203 12.69 -12.95 -11.98
C HIS A 203 13.33 -14.06 -11.13
N GLY A 204 12.53 -15.05 -10.71
CA GLY A 204 12.99 -16.08 -9.77
C GLY A 204 13.16 -15.53 -8.34
N ILE A 205 13.81 -16.32 -7.50
CA ILE A 205 14.13 -15.95 -6.13
C ILE A 205 15.45 -15.18 -6.12
N ILE A 206 15.40 -13.94 -5.63
CA ILE A 206 16.55 -13.05 -5.46
C ILE A 206 16.62 -12.70 -3.97
N PRO A 207 17.71 -13.05 -3.26
CA PRO A 207 17.87 -12.76 -1.83
C PRO A 207 17.61 -11.28 -1.52
N HIS A 208 16.89 -11.01 -0.43
CA HIS A 208 16.49 -9.68 0.05
C HIS A 208 15.61 -8.87 -0.91
N VAL A 209 15.14 -9.44 -2.03
CA VAL A 209 14.33 -8.75 -3.03
C VAL A 209 13.04 -9.50 -3.34
N THR A 210 13.13 -10.80 -3.63
CA THR A 210 11.98 -11.63 -3.99
C THR A 210 11.91 -12.94 -3.22
N ASP A 211 12.68 -13.09 -2.18
CA ASP A 211 12.80 -14.31 -1.36
C ASP A 211 11.66 -14.46 -0.34
N LYS A 212 10.90 -13.41 -0.11
CA LYS A 212 9.70 -13.45 0.76
C LYS A 212 8.41 -13.57 -0.05
N SER A 213 7.35 -14.09 0.57
CA SER A 213 6.00 -14.14 -0.01
C SER A 213 5.24 -12.79 0.05
N TYR A 214 5.92 -11.72 0.43
CA TYR A 214 5.41 -10.35 0.48
C TYR A 214 6.52 -9.38 0.08
N ILE A 215 6.15 -8.12 -0.22
CA ILE A 215 7.07 -6.99 -0.35
C ILE A 215 6.75 -5.95 0.73
N THR A 216 7.73 -5.13 1.06
CA THR A 216 7.57 -4.06 2.06
C THR A 216 6.57 -3.00 1.59
N ASN A 217 5.68 -2.59 2.48
CA ASN A 217 4.80 -1.44 2.25
C ASN A 217 5.63 -0.18 2.06
N SER A 218 5.24 0.64 1.07
CA SER A 218 5.78 1.97 0.82
C SER A 218 7.29 2.11 1.13
N TYR A 219 7.65 2.92 2.12
CA TYR A 219 9.01 3.24 2.55
C TYR A 219 9.43 2.54 3.85
N HIS A 220 8.57 1.72 4.45
CA HIS A 220 8.81 1.14 5.76
C HIS A 220 10.14 0.39 5.84
N VAL A 221 10.73 0.40 7.03
CA VAL A 221 11.81 -0.54 7.36
C VAL A 221 11.30 -1.96 7.18
N HIS A 222 12.10 -2.83 6.58
CA HIS A 222 11.69 -4.22 6.35
C HIS A 222 11.35 -4.90 7.69
N VAL A 223 10.23 -5.62 7.73
CA VAL A 223 9.65 -6.14 9.00
C VAL A 223 10.56 -7.09 9.77
N THR A 224 11.56 -7.68 9.12
CA THR A 224 12.56 -8.55 9.75
C THR A 224 13.80 -7.81 10.23
N GLU A 225 13.93 -6.52 9.94
CA GLU A 225 15.12 -5.76 10.29
C GLU A 225 15.07 -5.34 11.77
N PRO A 226 16.03 -5.74 12.60
CA PRO A 226 16.07 -5.37 14.01
C PRO A 226 16.42 -3.87 14.13
N ILE A 227 15.46 -3.10 14.57
CA ILE A 227 15.59 -1.66 14.81
C ILE A 227 14.69 -1.28 15.98
N ASP A 228 15.13 -0.38 16.85
CA ASP A 228 14.29 0.12 17.92
C ASP A 228 13.26 1.14 17.41
N ALA A 229 12.19 1.34 18.20
CA ALA A 229 11.07 2.20 17.82
C ALA A 229 11.49 3.64 17.53
N PHE A 230 12.40 4.21 18.31
CA PHE A 230 12.83 5.60 18.18
C PHE A 230 13.66 5.78 16.90
N SER A 231 14.61 4.89 16.66
CA SER A 231 15.45 4.87 15.46
C SER A 231 14.61 4.67 14.21
N LYS A 232 13.63 3.73 14.25
CA LYS A 232 12.70 3.47 13.15
C LYS A 232 11.88 4.70 12.80
N LEU A 233 11.24 5.33 13.78
CA LEU A 233 10.41 6.53 13.55
C LEU A 233 11.23 7.70 13.03
N THR A 234 12.43 7.91 13.58
CA THR A 234 13.36 8.95 13.10
C THR A 234 13.78 8.70 11.65
N PHE A 235 14.07 7.44 11.30
CA PHE A 235 14.41 7.06 9.93
C PHE A 235 13.24 7.29 8.98
N GLU A 236 12.05 6.81 9.32
CA GLU A 236 10.86 6.86 8.46
C GLU A 236 10.30 8.28 8.30
N ALA A 237 10.55 9.19 9.23
CA ALA A 237 10.06 10.57 9.20
C ALA A 237 10.48 11.32 7.92
N GLU A 238 11.71 11.11 7.44
CA GLU A 238 12.19 11.77 6.22
C GLU A 238 11.44 11.29 4.97
N PHE A 239 11.05 10.02 4.93
CA PHE A 239 10.26 9.44 3.84
C PHE A 239 8.80 9.88 3.92
N GLN A 240 8.26 9.96 5.13
CA GLN A 240 6.89 10.42 5.35
C GLN A 240 6.72 11.87 4.91
N ALA A 241 7.68 12.75 5.22
CA ALA A 241 7.69 14.13 4.77
C ALA A 241 7.71 14.28 3.23
N LEU A 242 8.25 13.29 2.52
CA LEU A 242 8.25 13.23 1.05
C LEU A 242 6.99 12.59 0.47
N SER A 243 6.01 12.23 1.30
CA SER A 243 4.75 11.59 0.90
C SER A 243 3.55 12.46 1.27
N PRO A 244 3.40 13.67 0.68
CA PRO A 244 2.36 14.64 1.07
C PRO A 244 0.93 14.15 0.78
N GLY A 245 0.74 13.11 -0.02
CA GLY A 245 -0.54 12.47 -0.27
C GLY A 245 -1.05 11.61 0.89
N GLY A 246 -0.20 11.40 1.90
CA GLY A 246 -0.46 10.63 3.09
C GLY A 246 0.49 9.44 3.25
N ALA A 247 0.81 9.12 4.49
CA ALA A 247 1.62 7.97 4.87
C ALA A 247 1.42 7.69 6.36
N ILE A 248 1.62 6.44 6.76
CA ILE A 248 1.51 6.00 8.14
C ILE A 248 2.72 5.14 8.47
N SER A 249 3.31 5.35 9.64
CA SER A 249 4.35 4.46 10.19
C SER A 249 3.80 3.60 11.31
N TYR A 250 4.35 2.41 11.48
CA TYR A 250 3.92 1.47 12.52
C TYR A 250 5.10 1.04 13.38
N VAL A 251 4.88 0.93 14.69
CA VAL A 251 5.82 0.33 15.64
C VAL A 251 5.19 -0.86 16.31
N GLU A 252 5.85 -2.02 16.23
CA GLU A 252 5.45 -3.23 16.94
C GLU A 252 5.91 -3.09 18.39
N VAL A 253 4.95 -3.07 19.32
CA VAL A 253 5.23 -2.90 20.75
C VAL A 253 4.57 -4.03 21.55
N PRO A 254 5.17 -4.46 22.69
CA PRO A 254 4.54 -5.41 23.59
C PRO A 254 3.32 -4.78 24.26
N ASN A 255 2.61 -5.55 25.08
CA ASN A 255 1.58 -5.00 25.95
C ASN A 255 2.19 -4.01 26.94
N LEU A 256 1.88 -2.73 26.78
CA LEU A 256 2.43 -1.64 27.57
C LEU A 256 1.49 -1.16 28.71
N GLN A 257 0.43 -1.90 29.05
CA GLN A 257 -0.53 -1.51 30.10
C GLN A 257 0.16 -1.19 31.43
N ASN A 258 1.23 -1.89 31.76
CA ASN A 258 1.97 -1.71 33.01
C ASN A 258 3.23 -0.85 32.85
N ASN A 259 3.44 -0.23 31.69
CA ASN A 259 4.61 0.64 31.42
C ASN A 259 4.19 1.95 30.73
N ILE A 260 3.36 2.71 31.41
CA ILE A 260 2.88 4.03 30.95
C ILE A 260 4.03 4.99 30.63
N PRO A 261 5.14 5.06 31.42
CA PRO A 261 6.27 5.91 31.05
C PRO A 261 6.84 5.63 29.66
N ALA A 262 6.94 4.37 29.26
CA ALA A 262 7.41 4.02 27.90
C ALA A 262 6.42 4.49 26.82
N VAL A 263 5.11 4.36 27.05
CA VAL A 263 4.08 4.90 26.15
C VAL A 263 4.23 6.39 25.98
N LEU A 264 4.38 7.15 27.09
CA LEU A 264 4.51 8.60 27.05
C LEU A 264 5.80 9.05 26.36
N ALA A 265 6.92 8.34 26.59
CA ALA A 265 8.18 8.62 25.91
C ALA A 265 8.06 8.43 24.39
N LEU A 266 7.41 7.34 23.97
CA LEU A 266 7.18 7.05 22.55
C LEU A 266 6.21 8.05 21.92
N MET A 267 5.12 8.41 22.59
CA MET A 267 4.19 9.45 22.12
C MET A 267 4.86 10.81 21.95
N ARG A 268 5.75 11.20 22.90
CA ARG A 268 6.54 12.41 22.78
C ARG A 268 7.45 12.37 21.56
N HIS A 269 8.16 11.26 21.37
CA HIS A 269 9.04 11.10 20.21
C HIS A 269 8.26 11.16 18.89
N ILE A 270 7.09 10.53 18.82
CA ILE A 270 6.19 10.62 17.65
C ILE A 270 5.84 12.09 17.39
N TYR A 271 5.39 12.83 18.41
CA TYR A 271 5.01 14.22 18.28
C TYR A 271 6.15 15.12 17.78
N GLU A 272 7.38 14.86 18.25
CA GLU A 272 8.56 15.68 17.92
C GLU A 272 9.19 15.31 16.56
N THR A 273 8.94 14.09 16.05
CA THR A 273 9.76 13.52 14.97
C THR A 273 8.98 13.23 13.69
N ILE A 274 7.77 12.68 13.78
CA ILE A 274 7.06 12.12 12.63
C ILE A 274 5.61 12.61 12.57
N LEU A 275 5.05 12.73 11.35
CA LEU A 275 3.71 13.32 11.17
C LEU A 275 2.60 12.37 11.62
N TYR A 276 2.74 11.07 11.35
CA TYR A 276 1.73 10.08 11.71
C TYR A 276 2.36 8.71 11.99
N ALA A 277 2.19 8.23 13.20
CA ALA A 277 2.62 6.90 13.59
C ALA A 277 1.59 6.24 14.51
N GLU A 278 1.56 4.93 14.47
CA GLU A 278 0.65 4.10 15.26
C GLU A 278 1.39 2.98 15.96
N LEU A 279 0.91 2.64 17.16
CA LEU A 279 1.42 1.53 17.94
C LEU A 279 0.63 0.27 17.59
N ASN A 280 1.34 -0.79 17.28
CA ASN A 280 0.77 -2.10 16.98
C ASN A 280 1.04 -3.04 18.15
N THR A 281 -0.01 -3.38 18.88
CA THR A 281 0.04 -4.34 19.98
C THR A 281 -0.65 -5.62 19.57
N LYS A 282 -0.23 -6.74 20.16
CA LYS A 282 -0.82 -8.06 19.91
C LYS A 282 -1.86 -8.36 21.01
N SER A 283 -3.02 -7.73 20.89
CA SER A 283 -4.14 -7.87 21.84
C SER A 283 -5.24 -8.72 21.20
N ASP A 284 -5.05 -10.03 21.23
CA ASP A 284 -5.96 -10.99 20.64
C ASP A 284 -6.78 -11.69 21.74
N TYR A 285 -7.91 -12.31 21.35
CA TYR A 285 -8.78 -13.01 22.27
C TYR A 285 -9.33 -14.30 21.65
N CYS A 286 -9.27 -15.39 22.40
CA CYS A 286 -9.89 -16.67 22.03
C CYS A 286 -11.22 -16.84 22.75
N GLN A 287 -12.33 -16.82 22.02
CA GLN A 287 -13.68 -17.00 22.59
C GLN A 287 -13.91 -18.42 23.11
N ALA A 288 -13.17 -19.43 22.63
CA ALA A 288 -13.34 -20.82 23.05
C ALA A 288 -12.83 -21.07 24.46
N CYS A 289 -11.77 -20.39 24.90
CA CYS A 289 -11.17 -20.65 26.22
C CYS A 289 -10.95 -19.40 27.09
N GLY A 290 -11.32 -18.21 26.60
CA GLY A 290 -11.12 -16.95 27.30
C GLY A 290 -9.67 -16.44 27.33
N TYR A 291 -8.76 -17.02 26.53
CA TYR A 291 -7.39 -16.56 26.47
C TYR A 291 -7.33 -15.12 25.94
N ASP A 292 -6.67 -14.24 26.68
CA ASP A 292 -6.38 -12.85 26.32
C ASP A 292 -4.86 -12.70 26.15
N GLY A 293 -4.40 -12.47 24.92
CA GLY A 293 -2.99 -12.41 24.56
C GLY A 293 -2.75 -12.69 23.09
N GLU A 294 -1.50 -12.92 22.70
CA GLU A 294 -1.15 -13.15 21.31
C GLU A 294 -1.62 -14.52 20.81
N ILE A 295 -2.50 -14.54 19.81
CA ILE A 295 -2.81 -15.72 18.99
C ILE A 295 -1.64 -15.96 18.04
N GLN A 296 -1.12 -17.19 18.04
CA GLN A 296 0.11 -17.54 17.32
C GLN A 296 -0.17 -17.91 15.86
N ILE A 297 0.85 -17.76 15.03
CA ILE A 297 0.86 -18.25 13.64
C ILE A 297 1.74 -19.49 13.60
N THR A 298 1.14 -20.65 13.40
CA THR A 298 1.79 -21.96 13.24
C THR A 298 1.85 -22.35 11.77
N GLU A 299 2.59 -23.41 11.43
CA GLU A 299 2.68 -23.93 10.08
C GLU A 299 2.26 -25.40 10.05
N GLU A 300 1.37 -25.74 9.13
CA GLU A 300 0.89 -27.10 8.88
C GLU A 300 0.72 -27.31 7.39
N ASP A 301 1.32 -28.37 6.85
CA ASP A 301 1.30 -28.71 5.42
C ASP A 301 1.66 -27.54 4.48
N GLY A 302 2.66 -26.71 4.89
CA GLY A 302 3.12 -25.57 4.13
C GLY A 302 2.16 -24.38 4.13
N LYS A 303 1.16 -24.36 5.02
CA LYS A 303 0.22 -23.25 5.20
C LYS A 303 0.36 -22.64 6.59
N LEU A 304 0.28 -21.33 6.66
CA LEU A 304 0.26 -20.59 7.92
C LEU A 304 -1.17 -20.59 8.48
N ILE A 305 -1.32 -20.98 9.74
CA ILE A 305 -2.58 -21.14 10.44
C ILE A 305 -2.52 -20.36 11.75
N TRP A 306 -3.63 -19.70 12.08
CA TRP A 306 -3.79 -19.02 13.36
C TRP A 306 -4.29 -20.03 14.42
N GLU A 307 -3.60 -20.08 15.56
CA GLU A 307 -3.86 -21.04 16.63
C GLU A 307 -3.76 -20.39 18.01
N CYS A 308 -4.73 -20.67 18.86
CA CYS A 308 -4.70 -20.25 20.26
C CYS A 308 -3.63 -21.06 21.02
N PRO A 309 -2.64 -20.40 21.66
CA PRO A 309 -1.58 -21.10 22.38
C PRO A 309 -2.06 -21.82 23.64
N ASN A 310 -3.26 -21.45 24.18
CA ASN A 310 -3.81 -22.03 25.38
C ASN A 310 -4.64 -23.32 25.14
N CYS A 311 -5.45 -23.33 24.07
CA CYS A 311 -6.38 -24.45 23.85
C CYS A 311 -6.28 -25.08 22.44
N GLY A 312 -5.38 -24.62 21.59
CA GLY A 312 -5.24 -25.14 20.24
C GLY A 312 -6.39 -24.79 19.29
N ASN A 313 -7.30 -23.87 19.68
CA ASN A 313 -8.40 -23.46 18.81
C ASN A 313 -7.88 -22.81 17.53
N ARG A 314 -8.43 -23.23 16.39
CA ARG A 314 -8.09 -22.74 15.04
C ARG A 314 -9.30 -22.20 14.28
N ASP A 315 -10.48 -22.20 14.89
CA ASP A 315 -11.69 -21.69 14.25
C ASP A 315 -11.66 -20.15 14.21
N GLN A 316 -11.47 -19.62 13.02
CA GLN A 316 -11.39 -18.17 12.76
C GLN A 316 -12.64 -17.39 13.19
N ARG A 317 -13.78 -18.06 13.38
CA ARG A 317 -15.01 -17.42 13.86
C ARG A 317 -15.00 -17.15 15.36
N THR A 318 -14.14 -17.85 16.09
CA THR A 318 -14.00 -17.77 17.55
C THR A 318 -12.63 -17.26 18.01
N LEU A 319 -11.76 -16.89 17.04
CA LEU A 319 -10.50 -16.21 17.25
C LEU A 319 -10.64 -14.73 16.87
N ASN A 320 -10.47 -13.83 17.81
CA ASN A 320 -10.39 -12.38 17.55
C ASN A 320 -8.94 -11.98 17.46
N VAL A 321 -8.41 -11.92 16.24
CA VAL A 321 -7.04 -11.49 15.97
C VAL A 321 -7.04 -10.05 15.50
N CYS A 322 -6.32 -9.18 16.20
CA CYS A 322 -6.31 -7.77 15.98
C CYS A 322 -4.90 -7.32 15.56
N ARG A 323 -4.74 -6.87 14.31
CA ARG A 323 -3.46 -6.39 13.77
C ARG A 323 -3.67 -5.13 12.94
N ARG A 324 -2.72 -4.22 13.07
CA ARG A 324 -2.57 -3.12 12.13
C ARG A 324 -1.81 -3.62 10.93
N THR A 325 -2.38 -3.46 9.75
CA THR A 325 -1.74 -3.91 8.51
C THR A 325 -1.59 -2.82 7.47
N CYS A 326 -2.54 -1.91 7.35
CA CYS A 326 -2.59 -0.98 6.22
C CYS A 326 -3.40 0.29 6.52
N GLY A 327 -3.20 0.93 7.63
CA GLY A 327 -3.89 2.18 7.95
C GLY A 327 -5.20 2.03 8.71
N TYR A 328 -5.68 0.81 8.91
CA TYR A 328 -6.78 0.54 9.83
C TYR A 328 -6.51 -0.70 10.68
N LEU A 329 -7.16 -0.74 11.82
CA LEU A 329 -7.15 -1.89 12.70
C LEU A 329 -8.18 -2.90 12.18
N GLY A 330 -7.71 -4.08 11.81
CA GLY A 330 -8.58 -5.16 11.34
C GLY A 330 -8.66 -6.31 12.34
N THR A 331 -9.84 -6.92 12.44
CA THR A 331 -10.08 -8.19 13.15
C THR A 331 -10.33 -9.29 12.12
N GLN A 332 -9.61 -9.28 11.02
CA GLN A 332 -9.77 -10.20 9.90
C GLN A 332 -8.59 -11.15 9.81
N PHE A 333 -8.81 -12.24 9.10
CA PHE A 333 -7.75 -13.13 8.68
C PHE A 333 -7.27 -12.73 7.28
N TRP A 334 -5.97 -12.85 7.06
CA TRP A 334 -5.29 -12.35 5.88
C TRP A 334 -4.85 -13.50 4.97
N ASN A 335 -4.49 -13.18 3.72
CA ASN A 335 -3.86 -14.16 2.82
C ASN A 335 -2.50 -14.62 3.37
N GLN A 336 -1.98 -15.73 2.82
CA GLN A 336 -0.75 -16.36 3.30
C GLN A 336 0.46 -15.42 3.30
N GLY A 337 0.60 -14.55 2.30
CA GLY A 337 1.71 -13.61 2.25
C GLY A 337 1.63 -12.54 3.33
N ARG A 338 0.42 -12.01 3.61
CA ARG A 338 0.25 -11.04 4.70
C ARG A 338 0.39 -11.73 6.07
N THR A 339 -0.08 -12.96 6.21
CA THR A 339 0.12 -13.76 7.42
C THR A 339 1.61 -14.02 7.65
N ALA A 340 2.39 -14.30 6.61
CA ALA A 340 3.83 -14.46 6.70
C ALA A 340 4.52 -13.15 7.13
N GLU A 341 4.12 -12.03 6.55
CA GLU A 341 4.65 -10.72 6.93
C GLU A 341 4.38 -10.40 8.41
N ILE A 342 3.17 -10.68 8.91
CA ILE A 342 2.81 -10.49 10.33
C ILE A 342 3.65 -11.41 11.23
N LYS A 343 3.86 -12.66 10.81
CA LYS A 343 4.70 -13.64 11.54
C LYS A 343 6.15 -13.18 11.65
N ASP A 344 6.67 -12.59 10.57
CA ASP A 344 8.08 -12.18 10.45
C ASP A 344 8.39 -10.85 11.17
N ARG A 345 7.38 -10.11 11.65
CA ARG A 345 7.57 -8.81 12.31
C ARG A 345 8.40 -8.93 13.58
N VAL A 346 9.45 -8.13 13.66
CA VAL A 346 10.25 -7.97 14.88
C VAL A 346 9.62 -6.94 15.83
N MET A 347 9.85 -7.11 17.13
CA MET A 347 9.45 -6.13 18.14
C MET A 347 10.43 -4.95 18.13
N HIS A 348 9.91 -3.75 18.36
CA HIS A 348 10.70 -2.51 18.35
C HIS A 348 10.95 -1.93 19.76
N LEU A 349 10.31 -2.49 20.81
CA LEU A 349 10.55 -2.15 22.22
C LEU A 349 10.84 -3.40 23.03
#